data_750a12f54faa77a94bc5547141e5d0d0
#
_entry.id   750a12f54faa77a94bc5547141e5d0d0
#
_cell.length_a   1.000
_cell.length_b   1.000
_cell.length_c   1.000
_cell.angle_alpha   90.00
_cell.angle_beta   90.00
_cell.angle_gamma   90.00
#
_symmetry.space_group_name_H-M   'P 1'
#
loop_
_entity.id
_entity.type
_entity.pdbx_description
1 polymer ?
#
loop_
_entity_poly.entity_id
_entity_poly.type
_entity_poly.pdbx_seq_one_letter_code
_entity_poly.pdbx_strand_id
1 'polypeptide(L)'
;MDQVPILKIGQTLFVSIQIDLQDESVMRLQEDLAEELAKTGASGVIIDITAVEIVDSFIGRMLATIGSISRLFDAETVIVGMRPAVAITLTELGLSLRGVRTALNAEKGLQLLNGSS
;
A
#
# COMPACT_ATOMS: atom_id res chain seq x y z
N MET A 1 16.24 -6.20 -12.29
CA MET A 1 14.96 -5.56 -12.53
C MET A 1 14.02 -5.84 -11.40
N ASP A 2 13.77 -4.85 -10.63
CA ASP A 2 13.05 -5.06 -9.39
C ASP A 2 11.60 -4.69 -9.54
N GLN A 3 10.85 -5.62 -10.06
CA GLN A 3 9.42 -5.45 -10.18
C GLN A 3 8.76 -5.94 -8.90
N VAL A 4 7.93 -5.09 -8.31
CA VAL A 4 7.19 -5.45 -7.11
C VAL A 4 5.98 -6.27 -7.54
N PRO A 5 5.86 -7.51 -7.08
CA PRO A 5 4.73 -8.34 -7.51
C PRO A 5 3.44 -7.90 -6.85
N ILE A 6 2.36 -8.02 -7.61
CA ILE A 6 1.01 -7.75 -7.12
C ILE A 6 0.25 -9.06 -7.19
N LEU A 7 -0.20 -9.55 -6.04
CA LEU A 7 -0.93 -10.80 -5.94
C LEU A 7 -2.40 -10.50 -5.74
N LYS A 8 -3.27 -11.27 -6.38
CA LYS A 8 -4.71 -11.13 -6.20
C LYS A 8 -5.18 -12.23 -5.25
N ILE A 9 -5.81 -11.84 -4.16
CA ILE A 9 -6.37 -12.75 -3.17
C ILE A 9 -7.84 -12.36 -3.02
N GLY A 10 -8.73 -13.16 -3.60
CA GLY A 10 -10.16 -12.81 -3.61
C GLY A 10 -10.38 -11.51 -4.35
N GLN A 11 -10.99 -10.54 -3.71
CA GLN A 11 -11.23 -9.21 -4.28
C GLN A 11 -10.19 -8.20 -3.83
N THR A 12 -9.05 -8.68 -3.35
CA THR A 12 -8.01 -7.82 -2.79
C THR A 12 -6.71 -8.03 -3.55
N LEU A 13 -6.03 -6.93 -3.87
CA LEU A 13 -4.68 -6.99 -4.40
C LEU A 13 -3.70 -6.84 -3.23
N PHE A 14 -2.69 -7.67 -3.22
CA PHE A 14 -1.70 -7.68 -2.14
C PHE A 14 -0.33 -7.30 -2.70
N VAL A 15 0.28 -6.28 -2.08
CA VAL A 15 1.59 -5.77 -2.48
C VAL A 15 2.49 -5.80 -1.26
N SER A 16 3.66 -6.45 -1.38
CA SER A 16 4.63 -6.47 -0.31
C SER A 16 5.81 -5.58 -0.70
N ILE A 17 6.04 -4.54 0.08
CA ILE A 17 7.14 -3.61 -0.17
C ILE A 17 8.36 -4.14 0.55
N GLN A 18 9.35 -4.51 -0.23
CA GLN A 18 10.63 -4.92 0.32
C GLN A 18 11.54 -3.70 0.44
N ILE A 19 12.77 -3.90 0.80
CA ILE A 19 13.72 -2.80 0.96
C ILE A 19 14.25 -2.34 -0.39
N ASP A 20 14.84 -1.15 -0.40
CA ASP A 20 15.62 -0.62 -1.53
C ASP A 20 14.82 -0.41 -2.80
N LEU A 21 13.59 0.10 -2.66
CA LEU A 21 12.83 0.51 -3.83
C LEU A 21 13.50 1.73 -4.47
N GLN A 22 13.68 1.65 -5.77
CA GLN A 22 14.22 2.75 -6.56
C GLN A 22 13.09 3.46 -7.28
N ASP A 23 13.37 4.67 -7.76
CA ASP A 23 12.36 5.49 -8.43
C ASP A 23 11.64 4.74 -9.53
N GLU A 24 12.40 4.00 -10.33
CA GLU A 24 11.82 3.24 -11.44
C GLU A 24 10.87 2.16 -10.95
N SER A 25 11.24 1.48 -9.87
CA SER A 25 10.41 0.43 -9.30
C SER A 25 9.11 0.99 -8.74
N VAL A 26 9.18 2.16 -8.14
CA VAL A 26 8.00 2.81 -7.59
C VAL A 26 7.05 3.24 -8.71
N MET A 27 7.58 3.85 -9.76
CA MET A 27 6.77 4.26 -10.89
C MET A 27 6.09 3.06 -11.53
N ARG A 28 6.85 1.97 -11.68
CA ARG A 28 6.34 0.73 -12.25
C ARG A 28 5.23 0.14 -11.40
N LEU A 29 5.45 0.14 -10.08
CA LEU A 29 4.43 -0.37 -9.16
C LEU A 29 3.14 0.41 -9.29
N GLN A 30 3.23 1.74 -9.37
CA GLN A 30 2.04 2.56 -9.51
C GLN A 30 1.29 2.25 -10.78
N GLU A 31 2.01 2.10 -11.89
CA GLU A 31 1.40 1.76 -13.17
C GLU A 31 0.77 0.37 -13.14
N ASP A 32 1.51 -0.60 -12.61
CA ASP A 32 1.03 -1.97 -12.55
C ASP A 32 -0.21 -2.07 -11.66
N LEU A 33 -0.23 -1.35 -10.56
CA LEU A 33 -1.37 -1.37 -9.65
C LEU A 33 -2.60 -0.78 -10.33
N ALA A 34 -2.43 0.35 -11.00
CA ALA A 34 -3.55 0.96 -11.72
C ALA A 34 -4.12 0.00 -12.78
N GLU A 35 -3.23 -0.67 -13.51
CA GLU A 35 -3.66 -1.63 -14.52
C GLU A 35 -4.40 -2.82 -13.90
N GLU A 36 -3.88 -3.33 -12.79
CA GLU A 36 -4.53 -4.47 -12.13
C GLU A 36 -5.89 -4.08 -11.57
N LEU A 37 -6.00 -2.89 -10.99
CA LEU A 37 -7.29 -2.42 -10.49
C LEU A 37 -8.30 -2.27 -11.62
N ALA A 38 -7.88 -1.69 -12.74
CA ALA A 38 -8.76 -1.53 -13.88
C ALA A 38 -9.18 -2.87 -14.47
N LYS A 39 -8.26 -3.83 -14.48
CA LYS A 39 -8.49 -5.13 -15.11
C LYS A 39 -9.35 -6.03 -14.23
N THR A 40 -9.09 -6.05 -12.92
CA THR A 40 -9.73 -7.02 -12.03
C THR A 40 -10.97 -6.48 -11.34
N GLY A 41 -11.08 -5.16 -11.21
CA GLY A 41 -12.15 -4.56 -10.42
C GLY A 41 -12.02 -4.87 -8.94
N ALA A 42 -10.82 -5.16 -8.46
CA ALA A 42 -10.61 -5.47 -7.05
C ALA A 42 -11.09 -4.31 -6.19
N SER A 43 -11.64 -4.63 -5.03
CA SER A 43 -12.23 -3.64 -4.14
C SER A 43 -11.30 -3.22 -3.01
N GLY A 44 -10.15 -3.89 -2.87
CA GLY A 44 -9.21 -3.57 -1.81
C GLY A 44 -7.77 -3.77 -2.23
N VAL A 45 -6.89 -3.02 -1.57
CA VAL A 45 -5.45 -3.14 -1.77
C VAL A 45 -4.80 -3.23 -0.39
N ILE A 46 -3.99 -4.25 -0.16
CA ILE A 46 -3.20 -4.35 1.06
C ILE A 46 -1.75 -4.09 0.69
N ILE A 47 -1.13 -3.18 1.41
CA ILE A 47 0.28 -2.87 1.24
C ILE A 47 1.00 -3.28 2.51
N ASP A 48 1.84 -4.30 2.40
CA ASP A 48 2.60 -4.82 3.53
C ASP A 48 3.95 -4.13 3.57
N ILE A 49 4.20 -3.38 4.63
CA ILE A 49 5.46 -2.67 4.80
C ILE A 49 6.25 -3.21 6.00
N THR A 50 6.00 -4.46 6.36
CA THR A 50 6.70 -5.08 7.50
C THR A 50 8.21 -5.03 7.32
N ALA A 51 8.71 -5.16 6.10
CA ALA A 51 10.14 -5.15 5.84
C ALA A 51 10.75 -3.73 5.82
N VAL A 52 9.91 -2.71 5.85
CA VAL A 52 10.37 -1.32 5.76
C VAL A 52 10.72 -0.83 7.16
N GLU A 53 12.01 -0.58 7.40
CA GLU A 53 12.50 -0.11 8.70
C GLU A 53 12.66 1.39 8.74
N ILE A 54 13.00 1.98 7.59
CA ILE A 54 13.23 3.41 7.47
C ILE A 54 12.40 3.92 6.31
N VAL A 55 11.70 5.02 6.55
CA VAL A 55 10.92 5.65 5.51
C VAL A 55 11.37 7.09 5.35
N ASP A 56 11.48 7.54 4.11
CA ASP A 56 11.76 8.93 3.80
C ASP A 56 10.54 9.54 3.12
N SER A 57 10.67 10.81 2.72
CA SER A 57 9.55 11.49 2.10
C SER A 57 9.14 10.85 0.77
N PHE A 58 10.10 10.22 0.09
CA PHE A 58 9.82 9.55 -1.17
C PHE A 58 8.89 8.36 -0.98
N ILE A 59 9.22 7.49 0.00
CA ILE A 59 8.39 6.32 0.30
C ILE A 59 7.02 6.76 0.85
N GLY A 60 7.02 7.79 1.69
CA GLY A 60 5.77 8.31 2.23
C GLY A 60 4.84 8.80 1.13
N ARG A 61 5.39 9.55 0.17
CA ARG A 61 4.58 10.03 -0.94
C ARG A 61 4.11 8.90 -1.84
N MET A 62 4.94 7.86 -2.00
CA MET A 62 4.51 6.68 -2.74
C MET A 62 3.27 6.06 -2.11
N LEU A 63 3.29 5.88 -0.80
CA LEU A 63 2.15 5.29 -0.11
C LEU A 63 0.89 6.14 -0.29
N ALA A 64 1.03 7.46 -0.19
CA ALA A 64 -0.09 8.37 -0.39
C ALA A 64 -0.62 8.28 -1.82
N THR A 65 0.28 8.20 -2.79
CA THR A 65 -0.11 8.11 -4.20
C THR A 65 -0.86 6.82 -4.48
N ILE A 66 -0.40 5.71 -3.92
CA ILE A 66 -1.07 4.43 -4.09
C ILE A 66 -2.50 4.50 -3.53
N GLY A 67 -2.66 5.14 -2.37
CA GLY A 67 -3.99 5.33 -1.81
C GLY A 67 -4.89 6.14 -2.72
N SER A 68 -4.35 7.18 -3.35
CA SER A 68 -5.11 8.01 -4.28
C SER A 68 -5.50 7.23 -5.54
N ILE A 69 -4.55 6.47 -6.11
CA ILE A 69 -4.83 5.65 -7.27
C ILE A 69 -5.95 4.66 -6.96
N SER A 70 -5.85 4.00 -5.81
CA SER A 70 -6.84 2.99 -5.43
C SER A 70 -8.23 3.61 -5.33
N ARG A 71 -8.33 4.80 -4.75
CA ARG A 71 -9.63 5.48 -4.62
C ARG A 71 -10.24 5.81 -5.97
N LEU A 72 -9.42 6.14 -6.95
CA LEU A 72 -9.94 6.44 -8.29
C LEU A 72 -10.60 5.21 -8.93
N PHE A 73 -10.20 4.03 -8.50
CA PHE A 73 -10.81 2.78 -8.97
C PHE A 73 -11.76 2.18 -7.95
N ASP A 74 -12.19 3.00 -6.98
CA ASP A 74 -13.19 2.60 -5.99
C ASP A 74 -12.69 1.44 -5.12
N ALA A 75 -11.39 1.44 -4.80
CA ALA A 75 -10.79 0.43 -3.95
C ALA A 75 -10.26 1.08 -2.67
N GLU A 76 -10.35 0.35 -1.56
CA GLU A 76 -9.83 0.79 -0.29
C GLU A 76 -8.41 0.29 -0.10
N THR A 77 -7.57 1.12 0.53
CA THR A 77 -6.19 0.75 0.81
C THR A 77 -5.99 0.55 2.30
N VAL A 78 -5.34 -0.55 2.65
CA VAL A 78 -4.95 -0.82 4.04
C VAL A 78 -3.44 -1.07 4.06
N ILE A 79 -2.72 -0.31 4.88
CA ILE A 79 -1.29 -0.53 5.08
C ILE A 79 -1.12 -1.39 6.31
N VAL A 80 -0.37 -2.48 6.19
CA VAL A 80 -0.17 -3.42 7.29
C VAL A 80 1.29 -3.53 7.64
N GLY A 81 1.56 -3.87 8.89
CA GLY A 81 2.92 -4.14 9.34
C GLY A 81 3.76 -2.90 9.59
N MET A 82 3.12 -1.75 9.81
CA MET A 82 3.85 -0.50 10.02
C MET A 82 4.61 -0.56 11.35
N ARG A 83 5.92 -0.34 11.30
CA ARG A 83 6.74 -0.28 12.50
C ARG A 83 6.56 1.06 13.18
N PRO A 84 6.68 1.10 14.53
CA PRO A 84 6.50 2.38 15.25
C PRO A 84 7.41 3.50 14.74
N ALA A 85 8.67 3.20 14.44
CA ALA A 85 9.59 4.22 13.94
C ALA A 85 9.13 4.79 12.61
N VAL A 86 8.53 3.95 11.76
CA VAL A 86 8.01 4.40 10.47
C VAL A 86 6.80 5.31 10.68
N ALA A 87 5.92 4.95 11.59
CA ALA A 87 4.73 5.76 11.90
C ALA A 87 5.14 7.14 12.40
N ILE A 88 6.14 7.20 13.28
CA ILE A 88 6.63 8.47 13.82
C ILE A 88 7.20 9.32 12.69
N THR A 89 8.00 8.73 11.81
CA THR A 89 8.62 9.47 10.72
C THR A 89 7.56 10.01 9.76
N LEU A 90 6.55 9.22 9.42
CA LEU A 90 5.49 9.69 8.54
C LEU A 90 4.77 10.88 9.15
N THR A 91 4.53 10.84 10.45
CA THR A 91 3.90 11.96 11.16
C THR A 91 4.78 13.20 11.11
N GLU A 92 6.09 13.03 11.36
CA GLU A 92 7.02 14.16 11.33
C GLU A 92 7.17 14.78 9.96
N LEU A 93 7.03 13.97 8.92
CA LEU A 93 7.08 14.47 7.55
C LEU A 93 5.81 15.22 7.16
N GLY A 94 4.79 15.19 8.01
CA GLY A 94 3.54 15.87 7.72
C GLY A 94 2.75 15.26 6.59
N LEU A 95 3.02 14.00 6.28
CA LEU A 95 2.33 13.33 5.19
C LEU A 95 0.98 12.83 5.65
N SER A 96 -0.04 13.20 4.90
CA SER A 96 -1.40 12.76 5.18
C SER A 96 -1.72 11.56 4.29
N LEU A 97 -2.00 10.42 4.94
CA LEU A 97 -2.44 9.22 4.23
C LEU A 97 -3.97 9.18 4.24
N ARG A 98 -4.55 10.23 3.66
CA ARG A 98 -5.99 10.42 3.70
C ARG A 98 -6.70 9.28 2.99
N GLY A 99 -7.69 8.70 3.65
CA GLY A 99 -8.43 7.59 3.09
C GLY A 99 -7.71 6.25 3.14
N VAL A 100 -6.53 6.21 3.74
CA VAL A 100 -5.77 4.99 3.91
C VAL A 100 -5.93 4.52 5.34
N ARG A 101 -6.29 3.25 5.51
CA ARG A 101 -6.43 2.66 6.82
C ARG A 101 -5.19 1.84 7.14
N THR A 102 -5.00 1.50 8.39
CA THR A 102 -3.86 0.68 8.82
C THR A 102 -4.36 -0.51 9.62
N ALA A 103 -3.57 -1.57 9.60
CA ALA A 103 -3.87 -2.76 10.38
C ALA A 103 -2.55 -3.39 10.82
N LEU A 104 -2.62 -4.25 11.80
CA LEU A 104 -1.43 -4.85 12.38
C LEU A 104 -0.73 -5.78 11.40
N ASN A 105 -1.50 -6.57 10.67
CA ASN A 105 -0.95 -7.54 9.73
C ASN A 105 -1.95 -7.78 8.61
N ALA A 106 -1.56 -8.63 7.66
CA ALA A 106 -2.39 -8.91 6.48
C ALA A 106 -3.75 -9.51 6.87
N GLU A 107 -3.76 -10.38 7.87
CA GLU A 107 -5.02 -10.98 8.30
C GLU A 107 -6.00 -9.93 8.79
N LYS A 108 -5.53 -9.02 9.63
CA LYS A 108 -6.36 -7.92 10.13
C LYS A 108 -6.77 -6.99 9.00
N GLY A 109 -5.87 -6.76 8.04
CA GLY A 109 -6.19 -5.94 6.88
C GLY A 109 -7.31 -6.53 6.05
N LEU A 110 -7.26 -7.83 5.81
CA LEU A 110 -8.32 -8.51 5.08
C LEU A 110 -9.65 -8.42 5.81
N GLN A 111 -9.63 -8.55 7.14
CA GLN A 111 -10.84 -8.42 7.94
C GLN A 111 -11.46 -7.04 7.77
N LEU A 112 -10.64 -6.00 7.78
CA LEU A 112 -11.14 -4.64 7.57
C LEU A 112 -11.78 -4.49 6.20
N LEU A 113 -11.13 -5.01 5.17
CA LEU A 113 -11.62 -4.88 3.81
C LEU A 113 -12.90 -5.66 3.58
N ASN A 114 -13.05 -6.78 4.27
CA ASN A 114 -14.25 -7.62 4.12
C ASN A 114 -15.41 -7.17 5.00
N GLY A 115 -15.24 -6.05 5.70
CA GLY A 115 -16.29 -5.54 6.54
C GLY A 115 -16.51 -6.33 7.82
N SER A 116 -15.60 -7.23 8.14
CA SER A 116 -15.65 -7.98 9.38
C SER A 116 -15.12 -7.10 10.50
N SER A 117 -15.95 -6.78 11.41
CA SER A 117 -15.55 -5.96 12.54
C SER A 117 -15.30 -6.80 13.77
#